data_7b9e1679d46be181bb9c78be5bef753c
#
_entry.id   7b9e1679d46be181bb9c78be5bef753c
#
_cell.length_a   1.000
_cell.length_b   1.000
_cell.length_c   1.000
_cell.angle_alpha   90.00
_cell.angle_beta   90.00
_cell.angle_gamma   90.00
#
_symmetry.space_group_name_H-M   'P 1'
#
loop_
_entity.id
_entity.type
_entity.pdbx_description
1 polymer ?
#
loop_
_entity_poly.entity_id
_entity_poly.type
_entity_poly.pdbx_seq_one_letter_code
_entity_poly.pdbx_strand_id
1 'polypeptide(L)'
;LKGYLKRCIPDCFFRIRRKSCLAQVEARPDKDYIYERVNYYNKMQYPVDLPDTILHEHKHSYYVYLDKIKNFRPSTFHKAYYFDLQDVARWFDRQLRISYIPGDVYFTPEYPSIVKSRLLKEDNAYSVVLKLDKLRHFIFLNDPVPFSQKRNQAIFRGKIRLSRIREKFLQKYFGSSICDCGVVGRNEGYPEEWMTPKKTIREHLDYKFIMALEGNDVASNLK
;
A
#
# COMPACT_ATOMS: atom_id res chain seq x y z
N LEU A 1 5.86 14.76 10.23
CA LEU A 1 7.10 15.49 10.52
C LEU A 1 8.32 14.84 9.87
N LYS A 2 8.57 13.51 10.08
CA LYS A 2 9.72 12.80 9.50
C LYS A 2 9.87 12.97 7.97
N GLY A 3 8.76 12.93 7.20
CA GLY A 3 8.79 13.11 5.75
C GLY A 3 9.28 14.51 5.33
N TYR A 4 8.92 15.55 6.07
CA TYR A 4 9.38 16.90 5.81
C TYR A 4 10.85 17.08 6.18
N LEU A 5 11.30 16.55 7.32
CA LEU A 5 12.71 16.61 7.75
C LEU A 5 13.65 15.93 6.76
N LYS A 6 13.26 14.78 6.19
CA LYS A 6 14.05 14.11 5.15
C LYS A 6 14.28 14.98 3.90
N ARG A 7 13.38 15.91 3.59
CA ARG A 7 13.52 16.82 2.44
C ARG A 7 14.60 17.90 2.62
N CYS A 8 15.06 18.12 3.84
CA CYS A 8 16.18 19.04 4.10
C CYS A 8 17.50 18.49 3.56
N ILE A 9 17.61 17.18 3.29
CA ILE A 9 18.80 16.60 2.67
C ILE A 9 18.70 16.81 1.14
N PRO A 10 19.69 17.44 0.49
CA PRO A 10 19.66 17.65 -0.95
C PRO A 10 19.62 16.34 -1.76
N ASP A 11 18.86 16.33 -2.85
CA ASP A 11 18.70 15.12 -3.69
C ASP A 11 20.02 14.71 -4.37
N CYS A 12 20.94 15.65 -4.62
CA CYS A 12 22.25 15.34 -5.20
C CYS A 12 23.04 14.33 -4.34
N PHE A 13 22.89 14.38 -3.02
CA PHE A 13 23.53 13.44 -2.11
C PHE A 13 23.11 11.98 -2.39
N PHE A 14 21.83 11.75 -2.66
CA PHE A 14 21.32 10.41 -2.98
C PHE A 14 21.80 9.96 -4.37
N ARG A 15 21.78 10.86 -5.36
CA ARG A 15 22.23 10.54 -6.73
C ARG A 15 23.70 10.15 -6.80
N ILE A 16 24.56 10.87 -6.08
CA ILE A 16 26.00 10.56 -6.00
C ILE A 16 26.21 9.18 -5.38
N ARG A 17 25.50 8.86 -4.30
CA ARG A 17 25.64 7.59 -3.60
C ARG A 17 25.00 6.40 -4.33
N ARG A 18 24.16 6.61 -5.34
CA ARG A 18 23.42 5.54 -6.02
C ARG A 18 24.35 4.45 -6.54
N LYS A 19 25.44 4.80 -7.23
CA LYS A 19 26.41 3.83 -7.76
C LYS A 19 27.01 2.96 -6.66
N SER A 20 27.44 3.58 -5.57
CA SER A 20 28.01 2.86 -4.43
C SER A 20 26.99 1.93 -3.76
N CYS A 21 25.74 2.36 -3.60
CA CYS A 21 24.70 1.52 -3.04
C CYS A 21 24.38 0.32 -3.93
N LEU A 22 24.35 0.49 -5.25
CA LEU A 22 24.15 -0.62 -6.19
C LEU A 22 25.33 -1.61 -6.15
N ALA A 23 26.57 -1.10 -6.10
CA ALA A 23 27.76 -1.96 -5.96
C ALA A 23 27.73 -2.78 -4.66
N GLN A 24 27.21 -2.22 -3.57
CA GLN A 24 27.03 -2.97 -2.33
C GLN A 24 26.03 -4.12 -2.47
N VAL A 25 24.98 -3.96 -3.28
CA VAL A 25 24.02 -5.05 -3.58
C VAL A 25 24.72 -6.17 -4.33
N GLU A 26 25.55 -5.84 -5.32
CA GLU A 26 26.32 -6.84 -6.11
C GLU A 26 27.27 -7.68 -5.25
N ALA A 27 27.81 -7.07 -4.18
CA ALA A 27 28.72 -7.75 -3.26
C ALA A 27 28.00 -8.62 -2.20
N ARG A 28 26.66 -8.59 -2.13
CA ARG A 28 25.90 -9.35 -1.14
C ARG A 28 25.78 -10.84 -1.48
N PRO A 29 25.84 -11.73 -0.50
CA PRO A 29 25.63 -13.17 -0.73
C PRO A 29 24.20 -13.50 -1.15
N ASP A 30 23.21 -12.65 -0.82
CA ASP A 30 21.79 -12.81 -1.14
C ASP A 30 21.34 -11.96 -2.34
N LYS A 31 22.26 -11.52 -3.21
CA LYS A 31 21.93 -10.64 -4.35
C LYS A 31 20.90 -11.25 -5.29
N ASP A 32 20.98 -12.54 -5.56
CA ASP A 32 20.06 -13.22 -6.48
C ASP A 32 18.62 -13.18 -5.93
N TYR A 33 18.44 -13.37 -4.63
CA TYR A 33 17.14 -13.18 -3.96
C TYR A 33 16.65 -11.74 -4.09
N ILE A 34 17.54 -10.75 -3.95
CA ILE A 34 17.16 -9.34 -4.13
C ILE A 34 16.68 -9.10 -5.56
N TYR A 35 17.38 -9.62 -6.58
CA TYR A 35 16.96 -9.48 -7.97
C TYR A 35 15.64 -10.20 -8.26
N GLU A 36 15.45 -11.40 -7.75
CA GLU A 36 14.17 -12.11 -7.83
C GLU A 36 13.03 -11.25 -7.26
N ARG A 37 13.23 -10.64 -6.09
CA ARG A 37 12.23 -9.77 -5.47
C ARG A 37 11.97 -8.51 -6.31
N VAL A 38 13.00 -7.87 -6.85
CA VAL A 38 12.84 -6.73 -7.75
C VAL A 38 12.02 -7.11 -8.98
N ASN A 39 12.35 -8.22 -9.63
CA ASN A 39 11.64 -8.72 -10.80
C ASN A 39 10.19 -9.12 -10.48
N TYR A 40 9.92 -9.59 -9.26
CA TYR A 40 8.56 -9.87 -8.80
C TYR A 40 7.72 -8.59 -8.72
N TYR A 41 8.29 -7.47 -8.24
CA TYR A 41 7.59 -6.20 -8.10
C TYR A 41 7.59 -5.35 -9.36
N ASN A 42 8.62 -5.44 -10.18
CA ASN A 42 8.73 -4.80 -11.49
C ASN A 42 8.82 -5.86 -12.58
N LYS A 43 7.72 -6.11 -13.25
CA LYS A 43 7.64 -7.12 -14.33
C LYS A 43 7.92 -6.57 -15.72
N MET A 44 8.33 -5.32 -15.83
CA MET A 44 8.68 -4.72 -17.12
C MET A 44 9.94 -5.38 -17.67
N GLN A 45 9.85 -5.92 -18.88
CA GLN A 45 10.98 -6.56 -19.58
C GLN A 45 11.79 -5.55 -20.39
N TYR A 46 11.14 -4.49 -20.86
CA TYR A 46 11.74 -3.49 -21.72
C TYR A 46 11.37 -2.07 -21.24
N PRO A 47 12.25 -1.08 -21.49
CA PRO A 47 11.89 0.32 -21.29
C PRO A 47 10.68 0.67 -22.15
N VAL A 48 9.78 1.45 -21.60
CA VAL A 48 8.61 2.00 -22.30
C VAL A 48 8.64 3.51 -22.17
N ASP A 49 8.57 4.20 -23.30
CA ASP A 49 8.50 5.64 -23.31
C ASP A 49 7.14 6.12 -22.81
N LEU A 50 7.16 7.01 -21.84
CA LEU A 50 5.97 7.67 -21.36
C LEU A 50 5.60 8.82 -22.31
N PRO A 51 4.31 9.04 -22.60
CA PRO A 51 3.86 10.11 -23.46
C PRO A 51 4.27 11.49 -22.89
N ASP A 52 4.41 12.48 -23.77
CA ASP A 52 4.76 13.84 -23.35
C ASP A 52 3.64 14.59 -22.63
N THR A 53 2.47 14.02 -22.62
CA THR A 53 1.29 14.56 -21.92
C THR A 53 1.53 14.60 -20.42
N ILE A 54 1.20 15.72 -19.80
CA ILE A 54 1.12 15.82 -18.35
C ILE A 54 -0.30 15.41 -17.95
N LEU A 55 -0.40 14.40 -17.08
CA LEU A 55 -1.67 13.95 -16.53
C LEU A 55 -1.69 14.20 -15.02
N HIS A 56 -2.68 14.96 -14.57
CA HIS A 56 -3.05 15.11 -13.17
C HIS A 56 -4.56 14.95 -13.09
N GLU A 57 -5.03 13.73 -13.35
CA GLU A 57 -6.43 13.42 -13.55
C GLU A 57 -7.01 12.59 -12.43
N HIS A 58 -8.29 12.83 -12.19
CA HIS A 58 -9.16 11.93 -11.42
C HIS A 58 -9.99 11.09 -12.38
N LYS A 59 -9.58 9.84 -12.60
CA LYS A 59 -10.29 8.88 -13.46
C LYS A 59 -10.97 7.82 -12.59
N HIS A 60 -12.28 7.58 -12.76
CA HIS A 60 -12.99 6.45 -12.13
C HIS A 60 -12.69 6.22 -10.64
N SER A 61 -12.65 7.27 -9.81
CA SER A 61 -12.37 7.21 -8.38
C SER A 61 -10.88 7.08 -7.97
N TYR A 62 -9.94 7.23 -8.87
CA TYR A 62 -8.51 7.27 -8.59
C TYR A 62 -7.80 8.42 -9.29
N TYR A 63 -6.64 8.80 -8.77
CA TYR A 63 -5.80 9.84 -9.36
C TYR A 63 -4.65 9.21 -10.13
N VAL A 64 -4.44 9.67 -11.36
CA VAL A 64 -3.25 9.35 -12.17
C VAL A 64 -2.41 10.61 -12.28
N TYR A 65 -1.14 10.48 -11.92
CA TYR A 65 -0.16 11.54 -12.08
C TYR A 65 0.93 11.06 -13.03
N LEU A 66 1.11 11.76 -14.15
CA LEU A 66 2.20 11.54 -15.10
C LEU A 66 2.90 12.88 -15.31
N ASP A 67 4.12 13.01 -14.81
CA ASP A 67 4.89 14.24 -14.89
C ASP A 67 6.37 13.99 -14.57
N LYS A 68 7.20 15.03 -14.70
CA LYS A 68 8.58 15.01 -14.22
C LYS A 68 8.63 14.92 -12.69
N ILE A 69 9.58 14.17 -12.18
CA ILE A 69 9.76 13.98 -10.71
C ILE A 69 9.81 15.32 -9.95
N LYS A 70 10.40 16.35 -10.55
CA LYS A 70 10.50 17.68 -9.94
C LYS A 70 9.16 18.38 -9.71
N ASN A 71 8.13 18.01 -10.45
CA ASN A 71 6.82 18.67 -10.43
C ASN A 71 5.87 18.07 -9.39
N PHE A 72 6.14 16.88 -8.88
CA PHE A 72 5.30 16.26 -7.87
C PHE A 72 5.31 17.06 -6.55
N ARG A 73 4.14 17.22 -5.96
CA ARG A 73 3.92 17.93 -4.69
C ARG A 73 3.09 17.10 -3.72
N PRO A 74 3.25 17.29 -2.41
CA PRO A 74 2.34 16.67 -1.45
C PRO A 74 0.92 17.19 -1.68
N SER A 75 -0.02 16.29 -1.91
CA SER A 75 -1.44 16.60 -1.94
C SER A 75 -2.07 16.39 -0.56
N THR A 76 -3.24 16.98 -0.33
CA THR A 76 -3.96 16.82 0.94
C THR A 76 -4.37 15.37 1.18
N PHE A 77 -4.78 14.65 0.13
CA PHE A 77 -5.29 13.29 0.24
C PHE A 77 -4.23 12.19 0.21
N HIS A 78 -3.08 12.46 -0.42
CA HIS A 78 -2.08 11.43 -0.73
C HIS A 78 -0.69 11.74 -0.15
N LYS A 79 -0.60 12.51 0.92
CA LYS A 79 0.69 12.92 1.52
C LYS A 79 1.61 11.74 1.84
N ALA A 80 1.08 10.68 2.45
CA ALA A 80 1.88 9.51 2.81
C ALA A 80 2.49 8.86 1.56
N TYR A 81 1.69 8.66 0.53
CA TYR A 81 2.15 8.09 -0.75
C TYR A 81 3.22 8.96 -1.42
N TYR A 82 3.02 10.27 -1.42
CA TYR A 82 4.01 11.21 -1.97
C TYR A 82 5.37 11.09 -1.27
N PHE A 83 5.41 11.07 0.06
CA PHE A 83 6.67 10.97 0.79
C PHE A 83 7.35 9.62 0.58
N ASP A 84 6.58 8.53 0.48
CA ASP A 84 7.13 7.22 0.20
C ASP A 84 7.67 7.11 -1.23
N LEU A 85 6.99 7.73 -2.21
CA LEU A 85 7.49 7.87 -3.57
C LEU A 85 8.79 8.67 -3.59
N GLN A 86 8.86 9.80 -2.89
CA GLN A 86 10.04 10.65 -2.84
C GLN A 86 11.26 9.96 -2.20
N ASP A 87 11.06 9.06 -1.24
CA ASP A 87 12.15 8.25 -0.67
C ASP A 87 12.94 7.48 -1.74
N VAL A 88 12.28 7.12 -2.86
CA VAL A 88 12.89 6.42 -3.99
C VAL A 88 13.24 7.38 -5.13
N ALA A 89 12.31 8.25 -5.53
CA ALA A 89 12.46 9.13 -6.69
C ALA A 89 13.68 10.08 -6.58
N ARG A 90 14.07 10.48 -5.37
CA ARG A 90 15.23 11.35 -5.12
C ARG A 90 16.61 10.75 -5.47
N TRP A 91 16.66 9.42 -5.70
CA TRP A 91 17.86 8.73 -6.19
C TRP A 91 18.08 8.89 -7.70
N PHE A 92 17.09 9.45 -8.41
CA PHE A 92 17.08 9.60 -9.87
C PHE A 92 17.10 11.08 -10.29
N ASP A 93 17.34 11.29 -11.58
CA ASP A 93 17.26 12.64 -12.12
C ASP A 93 15.83 13.15 -12.02
N ARG A 94 15.68 14.37 -11.53
CA ARG A 94 14.39 15.04 -11.34
C ARG A 94 13.70 15.43 -12.66
N GLN A 95 14.42 15.40 -13.78
CA GLN A 95 13.84 15.63 -15.12
C GLN A 95 13.16 14.36 -15.69
N LEU A 96 13.48 13.18 -15.14
CA LEU A 96 12.83 11.94 -15.54
C LEU A 96 11.32 12.02 -15.27
N ARG A 97 10.57 11.43 -16.19
CA ARG A 97 9.12 11.32 -16.09
C ARG A 97 8.76 10.00 -15.43
N ILE A 98 7.73 10.03 -14.63
CA ILE A 98 7.16 8.85 -14.00
C ILE A 98 5.64 8.95 -14.03
N SER A 99 4.96 7.81 -14.13
CA SER A 99 3.55 7.71 -13.80
C SER A 99 3.38 7.12 -12.42
N TYR A 100 2.40 7.64 -11.68
CA TYR A 100 2.17 7.30 -10.27
C TYR A 100 0.67 7.34 -9.97
N ILE A 101 0.16 6.27 -9.36
CA ILE A 101 -1.25 6.11 -9.01
C ILE A 101 -1.34 5.83 -7.50
N PRO A 102 -1.63 6.84 -6.66
CA PRO A 102 -1.85 6.63 -5.24
C PRO A 102 -3.22 6.02 -4.96
N GLY A 103 -3.33 5.25 -3.88
CA GLY A 103 -4.58 4.64 -3.43
C GLY A 103 -4.74 3.19 -3.86
N ASP A 104 -5.98 2.73 -3.86
CA ASP A 104 -6.34 1.35 -4.20
C ASP A 104 -6.35 1.19 -5.72
N VAL A 105 -5.56 0.24 -6.24
CA VAL A 105 -5.46 -0.02 -7.68
C VAL A 105 -5.97 -1.44 -7.95
N TYR A 106 -7.06 -1.54 -8.70
CA TYR A 106 -7.75 -2.78 -9.07
C TYR A 106 -7.91 -2.94 -10.60
N PHE A 107 -7.03 -2.29 -11.34
CA PHE A 107 -6.96 -2.30 -12.80
C PHE A 107 -5.49 -2.30 -13.24
N THR A 108 -5.22 -2.62 -14.51
CA THR A 108 -3.90 -2.45 -15.11
C THR A 108 -3.80 -1.05 -15.69
N PRO A 109 -2.79 -0.23 -15.32
CA PRO A 109 -2.59 1.09 -15.88
C PRO A 109 -2.31 1.06 -17.38
N GLU A 110 -2.67 2.13 -18.09
CA GLU A 110 -2.37 2.32 -19.53
C GLU A 110 -0.87 2.52 -19.79
N TYR A 111 -0.15 3.06 -18.79
CA TYR A 111 1.31 3.28 -18.84
C TYR A 111 1.97 2.66 -17.62
N PRO A 112 3.28 2.31 -17.73
CA PRO A 112 4.05 1.87 -16.57
C PRO A 112 3.91 2.86 -15.42
N SER A 113 3.23 2.44 -14.35
CA SER A 113 2.87 3.30 -13.23
C SER A 113 3.30 2.71 -11.90
N ILE A 114 3.80 3.57 -11.03
CA ILE A 114 4.12 3.21 -9.66
C ILE A 114 2.83 3.10 -8.86
N VAL A 115 2.57 1.93 -8.28
CA VAL A 115 1.36 1.58 -7.54
C VAL A 115 1.70 0.90 -6.22
N LYS A 116 0.75 0.85 -5.27
CA LYS A 116 0.95 0.09 -4.00
C LYS A 116 0.58 -1.38 -4.11
N SER A 117 -0.29 -1.73 -5.04
CA SER A 117 -0.85 -3.07 -5.26
C SER A 117 -1.16 -3.25 -6.73
N ARG A 118 -1.24 -4.50 -7.18
CA ARG A 118 -1.62 -4.84 -8.56
C ARG A 118 -2.50 -6.08 -8.59
N LEU A 119 -3.27 -6.21 -9.67
CA LEU A 119 -4.01 -7.43 -9.95
C LEU A 119 -3.06 -8.59 -10.26
N LEU A 120 -3.45 -9.80 -9.87
CA LEU A 120 -2.76 -11.05 -10.21
C LEU A 120 -3.22 -11.56 -11.58
N LYS A 121 -3.14 -10.72 -12.60
CA LYS A 121 -3.43 -11.04 -13.99
C LYS A 121 -2.14 -11.12 -14.80
N GLU A 122 -2.18 -11.80 -15.95
CA GLU A 122 -0.99 -11.96 -16.80
C GLU A 122 -0.47 -10.62 -17.35
N ASP A 123 -1.37 -9.73 -17.74
CA ASP A 123 -1.08 -8.41 -18.35
C ASP A 123 -0.79 -7.30 -17.32
N ASN A 124 -0.16 -7.59 -16.21
CA ASN A 124 0.05 -6.64 -15.11
C ASN A 124 1.45 -5.98 -15.06
N ALA A 125 2.22 -6.06 -16.13
CA ALA A 125 3.59 -5.54 -16.17
C ALA A 125 3.67 -4.02 -15.95
N TYR A 126 2.66 -3.26 -16.38
CA TYR A 126 2.60 -1.82 -16.18
C TYR A 126 2.27 -1.40 -14.74
N SER A 127 1.94 -2.33 -13.87
CA SER A 127 1.77 -2.08 -12.44
C SER A 127 3.08 -2.32 -11.69
N VAL A 128 3.94 -1.29 -11.60
CA VAL A 128 5.21 -1.36 -10.87
C VAL A 128 4.95 -1.15 -9.38
N VAL A 129 5.05 -2.22 -8.60
CA VAL A 129 4.67 -2.18 -7.17
C VAL A 129 5.78 -1.58 -6.34
N LEU A 130 5.45 -0.52 -5.60
CA LEU A 130 6.33 0.12 -4.63
C LEU A 130 5.67 0.11 -3.25
N LYS A 131 6.49 -0.01 -2.20
CA LYS A 131 6.05 0.04 -0.80
C LYS A 131 5.56 1.45 -0.45
N LEU A 132 4.29 1.71 -0.73
CA LEU A 132 3.62 2.98 -0.50
C LEU A 132 2.69 2.92 0.73
N ASP A 133 2.40 4.09 1.31
CA ASP A 133 1.57 4.25 2.52
C ASP A 133 2.14 3.51 3.74
N LYS A 134 3.46 3.66 3.96
CA LYS A 134 4.20 3.00 5.06
C LYS A 134 3.69 3.40 6.45
N LEU A 135 3.06 4.57 6.58
CA LEU A 135 2.47 5.01 7.85
C LEU A 135 1.32 4.11 8.31
N ARG A 136 0.60 3.52 7.38
CA ARG A 136 -0.57 2.68 7.63
C ARG A 136 -0.26 1.20 7.52
N HIS A 137 0.71 0.88 6.68
CA HIS A 137 1.14 -0.49 6.40
C HIS A 137 2.58 -0.70 6.86
N PHE A 138 2.99 -1.94 7.00
CA PHE A 138 4.37 -2.29 7.40
C PHE A 138 4.77 -1.75 8.78
N ILE A 139 3.81 -1.72 9.71
CA ILE A 139 4.05 -1.37 11.11
C ILE A 139 4.36 -2.67 11.86
N PHE A 140 5.52 -2.70 12.50
CA PHE A 140 5.90 -3.83 13.35
C PHE A 140 5.51 -3.50 14.80
N LEU A 141 4.73 -4.39 15.40
CA LEU A 141 4.34 -4.29 16.80
C LEU A 141 4.96 -5.45 17.58
N ASN A 142 5.37 -5.16 18.80
CA ASN A 142 5.69 -6.21 19.74
C ASN A 142 4.39 -6.80 20.30
N ASP A 143 4.23 -8.12 20.16
CA ASP A 143 3.10 -8.88 20.71
C ASP A 143 3.54 -9.64 21.95
N PRO A 144 3.33 -9.08 23.15
CA PRO A 144 3.81 -9.70 24.40
C PRO A 144 2.88 -10.80 24.90
N VAL A 145 1.69 -10.98 24.31
CA VAL A 145 0.72 -11.97 24.78
C VAL A 145 0.94 -13.30 24.06
N PRO A 146 1.30 -14.38 24.78
CA PRO A 146 1.42 -15.71 24.18
C PRO A 146 0.11 -16.15 23.50
N PHE A 147 0.20 -16.86 22.39
CA PHE A 147 -0.97 -17.31 21.63
C PHE A 147 -1.97 -18.09 22.49
N SER A 148 -1.49 -18.92 23.42
CA SER A 148 -2.33 -19.71 24.34
C SER A 148 -3.19 -18.85 25.27
N GLN A 149 -2.74 -17.63 25.60
CA GLN A 149 -3.44 -16.71 26.49
C GLN A 149 -4.39 -15.75 25.77
N LYS A 150 -4.35 -15.72 24.43
CA LYS A 150 -5.25 -14.89 23.64
C LYS A 150 -6.68 -15.42 23.67
N ARG A 151 -7.65 -14.52 23.41
CA ARG A 151 -9.06 -14.88 23.28
C ARG A 151 -9.23 -15.92 22.16
N ASN A 152 -9.96 -16.99 22.43
CA ASN A 152 -10.21 -18.07 21.46
C ASN A 152 -11.29 -17.65 20.45
N GLN A 153 -11.09 -16.53 19.80
CA GLN A 153 -12.01 -15.90 18.85
C GLN A 153 -11.22 -15.31 17.68
N ALA A 154 -11.91 -15.14 16.57
CA ALA A 154 -11.46 -14.26 15.48
C ALA A 154 -11.93 -12.82 15.71
N ILE A 155 -11.19 -11.84 15.18
CA ILE A 155 -11.62 -10.44 15.16
C ILE A 155 -11.68 -9.89 13.73
N PHE A 156 -12.70 -9.07 13.47
CA PHE A 156 -12.81 -8.25 12.28
C PHE A 156 -13.32 -6.84 12.62
N ARG A 157 -12.61 -5.81 12.20
CA ARG A 157 -13.05 -4.42 12.18
C ARG A 157 -12.71 -3.81 10.84
N GLY A 158 -13.71 -3.35 10.11
CA GLY A 158 -13.49 -2.79 8.77
C GLY A 158 -14.72 -2.08 8.23
N LYS A 159 -14.51 -1.34 7.12
CA LYS A 159 -15.62 -0.83 6.31
C LYS A 159 -16.12 -1.95 5.42
N ILE A 160 -17.42 -2.04 5.21
CA ILE A 160 -18.01 -3.03 4.30
C ILE A 160 -17.97 -2.53 2.86
N ARG A 161 -18.27 -1.26 2.66
CA ARG A 161 -18.51 -0.58 1.38
C ARG A 161 -18.07 -1.36 0.15
N LEU A 162 -19.03 -1.75 -0.69
CA LEU A 162 -18.83 -2.47 -1.96
C LEU A 162 -18.15 -3.86 -1.87
N SER A 163 -17.85 -4.35 -0.67
CA SER A 163 -17.27 -5.69 -0.49
C SER A 163 -18.33 -6.72 -0.11
N ARG A 164 -18.84 -7.44 -1.09
CA ARG A 164 -19.80 -8.56 -0.87
C ARG A 164 -19.24 -9.64 0.07
N ILE A 165 -17.92 -9.83 0.08
CA ILE A 165 -17.27 -10.81 0.95
C ILE A 165 -17.41 -10.38 2.41
N ARG A 166 -17.16 -9.11 2.73
CA ARG A 166 -17.30 -8.58 4.09
C ARG A 166 -18.73 -8.56 4.57
N GLU A 167 -19.66 -8.21 3.68
CA GLU A 167 -21.09 -8.23 3.98
C GLU A 167 -21.56 -9.64 4.33
N LYS A 168 -21.31 -10.64 3.46
CA LYS A 168 -21.66 -12.05 3.73
C LYS A 168 -21.00 -12.59 5.00
N PHE A 169 -19.77 -12.13 5.29
CA PHE A 169 -19.09 -12.51 6.52
C PHE A 169 -19.83 -11.99 7.75
N LEU A 170 -20.23 -10.72 7.77
CA LEU A 170 -20.99 -10.15 8.87
C LEU A 170 -22.37 -10.76 9.00
N GLN A 171 -23.11 -10.97 7.89
CA GLN A 171 -24.38 -11.67 7.91
C GLN A 171 -24.31 -13.04 8.61
N LYS A 172 -23.17 -13.73 8.43
CA LYS A 172 -22.99 -15.08 9.00
C LYS A 172 -22.45 -15.07 10.44
N TYR A 173 -21.59 -14.14 10.78
CA TYR A 173 -20.79 -14.23 12.00
C TYR A 173 -21.02 -13.08 13.01
N PHE A 174 -21.81 -12.06 12.66
CA PHE A 174 -22.15 -11.03 13.62
C PHE A 174 -22.95 -11.62 14.80
N GLY A 175 -22.55 -11.28 16.03
CA GLY A 175 -23.14 -11.86 17.23
C GLY A 175 -22.69 -13.29 17.56
N SER A 176 -21.82 -13.91 16.75
CA SER A 176 -21.29 -15.23 17.01
C SER A 176 -20.26 -15.25 18.15
N SER A 177 -20.30 -16.30 18.98
CA SER A 177 -19.32 -16.49 20.08
C SER A 177 -17.88 -16.74 19.59
N ILE A 178 -17.71 -17.16 18.34
CA ILE A 178 -16.38 -17.47 17.76
C ILE A 178 -15.74 -16.26 17.05
N CYS A 179 -16.48 -15.16 16.84
CA CYS A 179 -15.99 -14.02 16.10
C CYS A 179 -16.49 -12.69 16.66
N ASP A 180 -15.59 -11.85 17.12
CA ASP A 180 -15.87 -10.44 17.41
C ASP A 180 -15.75 -9.62 16.13
N CYS A 181 -16.84 -9.43 15.40
CA CYS A 181 -16.82 -8.71 14.13
C CYS A 181 -17.76 -7.50 14.12
N GLY A 182 -17.40 -6.48 13.34
CA GLY A 182 -18.24 -5.31 13.19
C GLY A 182 -17.73 -4.29 12.18
N VAL A 183 -18.62 -3.40 11.80
CA VAL A 183 -18.39 -2.28 10.89
C VAL A 183 -17.84 -1.09 11.65
N VAL A 184 -16.87 -0.39 11.07
CA VAL A 184 -16.34 0.85 11.63
C VAL A 184 -16.44 1.98 10.62
N GLY A 185 -16.73 3.19 11.10
CA GLY A 185 -16.85 4.38 10.27
C GLY A 185 -18.29 4.88 10.18
N ARG A 186 -18.69 5.36 9.00
CA ARG A 186 -20.08 5.80 8.76
C ARG A 186 -20.93 4.59 8.40
N ASN A 187 -22.18 4.58 8.88
CA ASN A 187 -23.18 3.66 8.38
C ASN A 187 -23.55 4.05 6.94
N GLU A 188 -23.45 3.09 6.04
CA GLU A 188 -23.72 3.25 4.60
C GLU A 188 -24.96 2.39 4.20
N GLY A 189 -25.97 2.29 5.09
CA GLY A 189 -27.22 1.54 4.82
C GLY A 189 -27.20 0.10 5.30
N TYR A 190 -26.23 -0.27 6.14
CA TYR A 190 -26.17 -1.58 6.80
C TYR A 190 -26.91 -1.57 8.14
N PRO A 191 -27.27 -2.74 8.71
CA PRO A 191 -27.88 -2.83 10.01
C PRO A 191 -27.09 -2.06 11.07
N GLU A 192 -27.81 -1.27 11.88
CA GLU A 192 -27.18 -0.39 12.86
C GLU A 192 -26.43 -1.17 13.93
N GLU A 193 -26.93 -2.34 14.28
CA GLU A 193 -26.28 -3.26 15.23
C GLU A 193 -24.89 -3.75 14.77
N TRP A 194 -24.59 -3.71 13.46
CA TRP A 194 -23.25 -4.06 12.97
C TRP A 194 -22.22 -2.95 13.22
N MET A 195 -22.68 -1.76 13.57
CA MET A 195 -21.77 -0.64 13.86
C MET A 195 -21.10 -0.84 15.21
N THR A 196 -19.78 -0.89 15.21
CA THR A 196 -18.97 -1.16 16.39
C THR A 196 -17.86 -0.12 16.57
N PRO A 197 -17.37 0.10 17.79
CA PRO A 197 -16.21 0.94 18.02
C PRO A 197 -14.99 0.44 17.26
N LYS A 198 -14.14 1.39 16.83
CA LYS A 198 -12.81 1.04 16.29
C LYS A 198 -11.98 0.39 17.37
N LYS A 199 -11.18 -0.58 16.94
CA LYS A 199 -10.12 -1.17 17.77
C LYS A 199 -8.75 -0.84 17.18
N THR A 200 -7.79 -0.60 18.03
CA THR A 200 -6.39 -0.42 17.65
C THR A 200 -5.79 -1.73 17.15
N ILE A 201 -4.67 -1.66 16.44
CA ILE A 201 -3.93 -2.86 16.02
C ILE A 201 -3.53 -3.66 17.26
N ARG A 202 -3.17 -2.98 18.36
CA ARG A 202 -2.84 -3.64 19.63
C ARG A 202 -4.00 -4.49 20.17
N GLU A 203 -5.21 -3.95 20.18
CA GLU A 203 -6.40 -4.69 20.63
C GLU A 203 -6.75 -5.87 19.72
N HIS A 204 -6.36 -5.84 18.42
CA HIS A 204 -6.51 -7.00 17.54
C HIS A 204 -5.58 -8.15 17.97
N LEU A 205 -4.41 -7.84 18.55
CA LEU A 205 -3.47 -8.85 19.03
C LEU A 205 -3.95 -9.61 20.27
N ASP A 206 -5.02 -9.17 20.93
CA ASP A 206 -5.65 -9.91 22.04
C ASP A 206 -6.41 -11.15 21.57
N TYR A 207 -6.64 -11.29 20.27
CA TYR A 207 -7.37 -12.40 19.66
C TYR A 207 -6.41 -13.39 18.98
N LYS A 208 -6.79 -14.69 18.98
CA LYS A 208 -6.00 -15.73 18.30
C LYS A 208 -5.96 -15.57 16.79
N PHE A 209 -7.05 -15.05 16.21
CA PHE A 209 -7.19 -14.94 14.75
C PHE A 209 -7.63 -13.54 14.34
N ILE A 210 -7.01 -13.01 13.30
CA ILE A 210 -7.38 -11.74 12.68
C ILE A 210 -7.90 -12.05 11.27
N MET A 211 -9.15 -11.66 10.98
CA MET A 211 -9.76 -11.90 9.68
C MET A 211 -9.24 -10.90 8.65
N ALA A 212 -8.53 -11.41 7.66
CA ALA A 212 -7.99 -10.63 6.54
C ALA A 212 -8.93 -10.72 5.33
N LEU A 213 -10.06 -10.00 5.40
CA LEU A 213 -11.05 -9.96 4.32
C LEU A 213 -10.74 -8.85 3.33
N GLU A 214 -10.71 -9.18 2.03
CA GLU A 214 -10.42 -8.23 0.97
C GLU A 214 -11.42 -7.07 0.93
N GLY A 215 -10.89 -5.88 0.68
CA GLY A 215 -11.64 -4.66 0.42
C GLY A 215 -11.69 -4.35 -1.07
N ASN A 216 -11.32 -3.12 -1.45
CA ASN A 216 -11.27 -2.72 -2.85
C ASN A 216 -10.08 -3.33 -3.59
N ASP A 217 -8.93 -3.46 -2.93
CA ASP A 217 -7.72 -4.05 -3.52
C ASP A 217 -7.17 -5.20 -2.67
N VAL A 218 -6.89 -4.97 -1.41
CA VAL A 218 -6.29 -5.95 -0.49
C VAL A 218 -6.93 -5.88 0.90
N ALA A 219 -6.75 -6.95 1.66
CA ALA A 219 -7.16 -7.00 3.05
C ALA A 219 -6.24 -6.10 3.91
N SER A 220 -6.79 -5.00 4.46
CA SER A 220 -6.01 -4.08 5.30
C SER A 220 -5.41 -4.75 6.55
N ASN A 221 -6.06 -5.80 7.06
CA ASN A 221 -5.61 -6.54 8.24
C ASN A 221 -4.47 -7.53 7.94
N LEU A 222 -4.09 -7.70 6.67
CA LEU A 222 -2.99 -8.57 6.26
C LEU A 222 -1.62 -7.87 6.31
N LYS A 223 -1.60 -6.55 6.47
CA LYS A 223 -0.41 -5.70 6.35
C LYS A 223 0.11 -5.24 7.69
#